data_dfa4e89ff9158bab78400b5281403365
#
_entry.id   dfa4e89ff9158bab78400b5281403365
#
_cell.length_a   1.000
_cell.length_b   1.000
_cell.length_c   1.000
_cell.angle_alpha   90.00
_cell.angle_beta   90.00
_cell.angle_gamma   90.00
#
_symmetry.space_group_name_H-M   'P 1'
#
loop_
_entity.id
_entity.type
_entity.pdbx_description
1 polymer ?
#
loop_
_entity_poly.entity_id
_entity_poly.type
_entity_poly.pdbx_seq_one_letter_code
_entity_poly.pdbx_strand_id
1 'polypeptide(L)'
;MPTKITAIYENPKSPEAFEAGHGEQIVLAKAIPGVQRVESAKVWPKEDGSPAPAYRVLDLHFTDYDAAAKAVTSDEASAFVGKAFELATGGVRLLFVDVEEV
;
A
#
# COMPACT_ATOMS: atom_id res chain seq x y z
N MET A 1 -16.36 -11.09 5.75
CA MET A 1 -15.62 -10.05 6.51
C MET A 1 -14.73 -9.30 5.56
N PRO A 2 -14.84 -7.98 5.52
CA PRO A 2 -13.98 -7.17 4.64
C PRO A 2 -12.50 -7.39 4.98
N THR A 3 -11.70 -7.48 3.93
CA THR A 3 -10.25 -7.69 4.05
C THR A 3 -9.54 -6.58 3.29
N LYS A 4 -8.40 -6.15 3.80
CA LYS A 4 -7.56 -5.22 3.04
C LYS A 4 -6.12 -5.72 3.00
N ILE A 5 -5.43 -5.35 1.93
CA ILE A 5 -3.99 -5.51 1.82
C ILE A 5 -3.41 -4.15 2.19
N THR A 6 -2.58 -4.13 3.23
CA THR A 6 -1.96 -2.91 3.72
C THR A 6 -0.48 -2.92 3.38
N ALA A 7 -0.03 -1.91 2.68
CA ALA A 7 1.39 -1.68 2.40
C ALA A 7 1.89 -0.58 3.33
N ILE A 8 2.88 -0.91 4.14
CA ILE A 8 3.51 0.07 5.04
C ILE A 8 4.90 0.37 4.50
N TYR A 9 5.08 1.59 3.99
CA TYR A 9 6.36 2.03 3.43
C TYR A 9 7.20 2.66 4.52
N GLU A 10 8.43 2.14 4.68
CA GLU A 10 9.44 2.78 5.54
C GLU A 10 9.93 4.05 4.88
N ASN A 11 10.58 4.91 5.65
CA ASN A 11 11.08 6.18 5.12
C ASN A 11 12.01 5.94 3.93
N PRO A 12 11.67 6.46 2.72
CA PRO A 12 12.48 6.24 1.53
C PRO A 12 13.76 7.06 1.60
N LYS A 13 14.77 6.63 0.84
CA LYS A 13 16.04 7.38 0.72
C LYS A 13 15.81 8.75 0.12
N SER A 14 14.87 8.85 -0.84
CA SER A 14 14.47 10.12 -1.44
C SER A 14 12.95 10.22 -1.44
N PRO A 15 12.37 11.00 -0.51
CA PRO A 15 10.92 11.26 -0.51
C PRO A 15 10.42 11.86 -1.83
N GLU A 16 11.21 12.72 -2.45
CA GLU A 16 10.85 13.34 -3.73
C GLU A 16 10.70 12.30 -4.83
N ALA A 17 11.61 11.33 -4.91
CA ALA A 17 11.53 10.26 -5.88
C ALA A 17 10.32 9.36 -5.63
N PHE A 18 10.01 9.08 -4.36
CA PHE A 18 8.83 8.31 -4.00
C PHE A 18 7.55 9.04 -4.48
N GLU A 19 7.41 10.32 -4.16
CA GLU A 19 6.23 11.09 -4.53
C GLU A 19 6.07 11.21 -6.05
N ALA A 20 7.17 11.29 -6.79
CA ALA A 20 7.14 11.35 -8.24
C ALA A 20 6.52 10.09 -8.87
N GLY A 21 6.70 8.92 -8.25
CA GLY A 21 6.16 7.65 -8.74
C GLY A 21 4.86 7.22 -8.06
N HIS A 22 4.44 7.91 -7.00
CA HIS A 22 3.29 7.48 -6.19
C HIS A 22 1.97 7.50 -6.96
N GLY A 23 1.75 8.50 -7.81
CA GLY A 23 0.53 8.56 -8.63
C GLY A 23 0.37 7.35 -9.54
N GLU A 24 1.44 6.90 -10.17
CA GLU A 24 1.43 5.69 -10.99
C GLU A 24 1.13 4.46 -10.15
N GLN A 25 1.70 4.36 -8.96
CA GLN A 25 1.41 3.28 -8.03
C GLN A 25 -0.08 3.18 -7.71
N ILE A 26 -0.74 4.32 -7.46
CA ILE A 26 -2.17 4.36 -7.19
C ILE A 26 -2.97 3.86 -8.40
N VAL A 27 -2.59 4.26 -9.60
CA VAL A 27 -3.26 3.79 -10.83
C VAL A 27 -3.13 2.28 -10.96
N LEU A 28 -1.95 1.74 -10.72
CA LEU A 28 -1.71 0.29 -10.79
C LEU A 28 -2.51 -0.47 -9.71
N ALA A 29 -2.62 0.09 -8.52
CA ALA A 29 -3.41 -0.51 -7.43
C ALA A 29 -4.88 -0.58 -7.81
N LYS A 30 -5.42 0.49 -8.38
CA LYS A 30 -6.83 0.55 -8.78
C LYS A 30 -7.17 -0.40 -9.93
N ALA A 31 -6.19 -0.84 -10.69
CA ALA A 31 -6.39 -1.78 -11.80
C ALA A 31 -6.46 -3.24 -11.32
N ILE A 32 -6.14 -3.53 -10.07
CA ILE A 32 -6.16 -4.89 -9.54
C ILE A 32 -7.60 -5.42 -9.53
N PRO A 33 -7.87 -6.60 -10.12
CA PRO A 33 -9.23 -7.13 -10.15
C PRO A 33 -9.76 -7.41 -8.75
N GLY A 34 -10.99 -7.01 -8.49
CA GLY A 34 -11.65 -7.21 -7.22
C GLY A 34 -11.40 -6.12 -6.18
N VAL A 35 -10.48 -5.20 -6.43
CA VAL A 35 -10.26 -4.10 -5.51
C VAL A 35 -11.47 -3.17 -5.50
N GLN A 36 -11.99 -2.87 -4.31
CA GLN A 36 -13.19 -2.03 -4.15
C GLN A 36 -12.83 -0.55 -3.98
N ARG A 37 -11.74 -0.27 -3.27
CA ARG A 37 -11.22 1.07 -3.14
C ARG A 37 -9.76 1.03 -2.70
N VAL A 38 -9.05 2.12 -2.96
CA VAL A 38 -7.67 2.29 -2.57
C VAL A 38 -7.59 3.55 -1.71
N GLU A 39 -6.97 3.42 -0.53
CA GLU A 39 -6.73 4.57 0.36
C GLU A 39 -5.24 4.78 0.51
N SER A 40 -4.81 6.02 0.36
CA SER A 40 -3.42 6.41 0.56
C SER A 40 -3.35 7.39 1.72
N ALA A 41 -2.43 7.14 2.64
CA ALA A 41 -2.24 8.00 3.80
C ALA A 41 -0.75 8.29 4.00
N LYS A 42 -0.45 9.50 4.46
CA LYS A 42 0.91 9.90 4.78
C LYS A 42 1.06 9.96 6.30
N VAL A 43 2.14 9.35 6.80
CA VAL A 43 2.35 9.25 8.24
C VAL A 43 2.90 10.58 8.78
N TRP A 44 2.33 11.04 9.90
CA TRP A 44 2.81 12.24 10.57
C TRP A 44 4.15 11.98 11.27
N PRO A 45 5.05 12.97 11.30
CA PRO A 45 6.24 12.88 12.15
C PRO A 45 5.83 12.86 13.62
N LYS A 46 6.73 12.36 14.46
CA LYS A 46 6.50 12.36 15.91
C LYS A 46 6.48 13.78 16.47
N GLU A 47 5.75 13.98 17.56
CA GLU A 47 5.58 15.30 18.18
C GLU A 47 6.90 15.93 18.62
N ASP A 48 7.88 15.11 19.00
CA ASP A 48 9.20 15.57 19.45
C ASP A 48 10.15 15.94 18.30
N GLY A 49 9.67 15.89 17.05
CA GLY A 49 10.47 16.20 15.88
C GLY A 49 11.36 15.07 15.38
N SER A 50 11.33 13.90 16.04
CA SER A 50 12.06 12.73 15.56
C SER A 50 11.39 12.17 14.29
N PRO A 51 12.13 11.34 13.51
CA PRO A 51 11.58 10.77 12.27
C PRO A 51 10.29 10.01 12.49
N ALA A 52 9.39 10.07 11.52
CA ALA A 52 8.16 9.29 11.54
C ALA A 52 8.49 7.79 11.58
N PRO A 53 7.65 6.97 12.26
CA PRO A 53 7.89 5.52 12.36
C PRO A 53 7.71 4.79 11.03
N ALA A 54 7.05 5.42 10.06
CA ALA A 54 6.88 4.95 8.70
C ALA A 54 6.63 6.16 7.82
N TYR A 55 6.56 5.98 6.50
CA TYR A 55 6.41 7.10 5.57
C TYR A 55 4.99 7.21 5.03
N ARG A 56 4.47 6.14 4.42
CA ARG A 56 3.12 6.08 3.87
C ARG A 56 2.47 4.74 4.16
N VAL A 57 1.15 4.73 4.20
CA VAL A 57 0.34 3.52 4.30
C VAL A 57 -0.61 3.52 3.11
N LEU A 58 -0.68 2.40 2.41
CA LEU A 58 -1.58 2.22 1.28
C LEU A 58 -2.46 1.02 1.56
N ASP A 59 -3.78 1.23 1.53
CA ASP A 59 -4.76 0.17 1.79
C ASP A 59 -5.54 -0.15 0.53
N LEU A 60 -5.58 -1.44 0.16
CA LEU A 60 -6.38 -1.97 -0.93
C LEU A 60 -7.50 -2.81 -0.34
N HIS A 61 -8.74 -2.40 -0.53
CA HIS A 61 -9.91 -3.02 0.10
C HIS A 61 -10.57 -4.06 -0.81
N PHE A 62 -10.90 -5.20 -0.23
CA PHE A 62 -11.57 -6.33 -0.89
C PHE A 62 -12.77 -6.79 -0.08
N THR A 63 -13.70 -7.52 -0.72
CA THR A 63 -14.90 -8.05 -0.06
C THR A 63 -14.56 -8.98 1.08
N ASP A 64 -13.56 -9.85 0.88
CA ASP A 64 -13.13 -10.87 1.83
C ASP A 64 -11.71 -11.33 1.51
N TYR A 65 -11.18 -12.22 2.35
CA TYR A 65 -9.84 -12.75 2.17
C TYR A 65 -9.68 -13.50 0.85
N ASP A 66 -10.67 -14.30 0.46
CA ASP A 66 -10.59 -15.09 -0.79
C ASP A 66 -10.47 -14.18 -2.00
N ALA A 67 -11.21 -13.07 -2.03
CA ALA A 67 -11.10 -12.08 -3.09
C ALA A 67 -9.70 -11.46 -3.14
N ALA A 68 -9.14 -11.11 -1.99
CA ALA A 68 -7.78 -10.55 -1.89
C ALA A 68 -6.73 -11.58 -2.33
N ALA A 69 -6.85 -12.82 -1.86
CA ALA A 69 -5.92 -13.90 -2.20
C ALA A 69 -5.93 -14.18 -3.71
N LYS A 70 -7.10 -14.17 -4.34
CA LYS A 70 -7.24 -14.34 -5.78
C LYS A 70 -6.62 -13.15 -6.54
N ALA A 71 -6.86 -11.95 -6.06
CA ALA A 71 -6.38 -10.73 -6.70
C ALA A 71 -4.85 -10.68 -6.81
N VAL A 72 -4.13 -11.17 -5.80
CA VAL A 72 -2.66 -11.13 -5.80
C VAL A 72 -2.02 -12.08 -6.81
N THR A 73 -2.80 -12.98 -7.40
CA THR A 73 -2.29 -13.85 -8.47
C THR A 73 -2.41 -13.22 -9.85
N SER A 74 -3.01 -12.04 -9.96
CA SER A 74 -3.22 -11.36 -11.23
C SER A 74 -1.97 -10.67 -11.75
N ASP A 75 -1.92 -10.43 -13.07
CA ASP A 75 -0.84 -9.67 -13.71
C ASP A 75 -0.85 -8.23 -13.19
N GLU A 76 -2.03 -7.67 -12.96
CA GLU A 76 -2.20 -6.32 -12.44
C GLU A 76 -1.59 -6.18 -11.04
N ALA A 77 -1.79 -7.19 -10.18
CA ALA A 77 -1.16 -7.19 -8.86
C ALA A 77 0.36 -7.27 -8.97
N SER A 78 0.87 -8.07 -9.90
CA SER A 78 2.30 -8.17 -10.17
C SER A 78 2.90 -6.83 -10.59
N ALA A 79 2.20 -6.10 -11.46
CA ALA A 79 2.63 -4.77 -11.90
C ALA A 79 2.65 -3.78 -10.73
N PHE A 80 1.62 -3.82 -9.88
CA PHE A 80 1.56 -2.99 -8.67
C PHE A 80 2.74 -3.29 -7.74
N VAL A 81 2.97 -4.57 -7.44
CA VAL A 81 4.05 -5.00 -6.53
C VAL A 81 5.41 -4.56 -7.06
N GLY A 82 5.64 -4.71 -8.38
CA GLY A 82 6.88 -4.25 -9.00
C GLY A 82 7.12 -2.77 -8.79
N LYS A 83 6.07 -1.94 -8.97
CA LYS A 83 6.17 -0.50 -8.73
C LYS A 83 6.38 -0.19 -7.25
N ALA A 84 5.68 -0.91 -6.37
CA ALA A 84 5.82 -0.73 -4.93
C ALA A 84 7.26 -0.98 -4.48
N PHE A 85 7.88 -2.06 -4.94
CA PHE A 85 9.28 -2.35 -4.59
C PHE A 85 10.25 -1.33 -5.19
N GLU A 86 9.97 -0.83 -6.40
CA GLU A 86 10.78 0.23 -7.00
C GLU A 86 10.80 1.49 -6.13
N LEU A 87 9.65 1.88 -5.59
CA LEU A 87 9.51 3.07 -4.75
C LEU A 87 10.03 2.86 -3.33
N ALA A 88 9.99 1.62 -2.84
CA ALA A 88 10.27 1.29 -1.45
C ALA A 88 11.78 1.18 -1.16
N THR A 89 12.52 2.28 -1.36
CA THR A 89 13.97 2.29 -1.13
C THR A 89 14.35 2.13 0.34
N GLY A 90 13.41 2.42 1.25
CA GLY A 90 13.56 2.18 2.68
C GLY A 90 12.92 0.86 3.15
N GLY A 91 12.25 0.15 2.25
CA GLY A 91 11.54 -1.09 2.55
C GLY A 91 10.03 -0.93 2.58
N VAL A 92 9.32 -2.04 2.43
CA VAL A 92 7.86 -2.09 2.49
C VAL A 92 7.43 -3.40 3.15
N ARG A 93 6.36 -3.34 3.93
CA ARG A 93 5.72 -4.53 4.50
C ARG A 93 4.32 -4.63 3.94
N LEU A 94 3.94 -5.82 3.49
CA LEU A 94 2.62 -6.10 2.95
C LEU A 94 1.88 -7.02 3.92
N LEU A 95 0.71 -6.60 4.36
CA LEU A 95 -0.10 -7.32 5.34
C LEU A 95 -1.48 -7.59 4.77
N PHE A 96 -2.00 -8.80 5.02
CA PHE A 96 -3.42 -9.10 4.80
C PHE A 96 -4.10 -8.96 6.14
N VAL A 97 -5.08 -8.07 6.25
CA VAL A 97 -5.79 -7.84 7.51
C VAL A 97 -7.30 -7.85 7.30
N ASP A 98 -8.01 -8.46 8.24
CA ASP A 98 -9.46 -8.39 8.26
C ASP A 98 -9.90 -7.14 8.99
N VAL A 99 -10.89 -6.45 8.43
CA VAL A 99 -11.46 -5.26 9.04
C VAL A 99 -12.61 -5.69 9.95
N GLU A 100 -12.49 -5.44 11.23
CA GLU A 100 -13.51 -5.76 12.22
C GLU A 100 -14.21 -4.50 12.69
N GLU A 101 -15.54 -4.57 12.79
CA GLU A 101 -16.29 -3.51 13.44
C GLU A 101 -16.20 -3.69 14.95
N VAL A 102 -15.87 -2.65 15.65
CA VAL A 102 -15.74 -2.67 17.11
C VAL A 102 -16.61 -1.59 17.77
#